data_d232827d6cfdb71631b9497f68ba7706
#
_entry.id   d232827d6cfdb71631b9497f68ba7706
#
_cell.length_a   1.000
_cell.length_b   1.000
_cell.length_c   1.000
_cell.angle_alpha   90.00
_cell.angle_beta   90.00
_cell.angle_gamma   90.00
#
_symmetry.space_group_name_H-M   'P 1'
#
loop_
_entity.id
_entity.type
_entity.pdbx_description
1 polymer ?
#
loop_
_entity_poly.entity_id
_entity_poly.type
_entity_poly.pdbx_seq_one_letter_code
_entity_poly.pdbx_strand_id
1 'polypeptide(L)'
;RALAMEPQVMLFDEPTSALDPEMIKEVLDVMIDLAGEGMTMIVVTHEMGFARKVAHEIVFMDKGRIVEKGTGHDFFNHPQNERTRHFLSRILI
;
A
#
# COMPACT_ATOMS: atom_id res chain seq x y z
N ARG A 1 16.96 -18.95 15.67
CA ARG A 1 16.29 -19.83 14.77
C ARG A 1 16.57 -19.51 13.34
N ALA A 2 16.53 -20.55 12.58
CA ALA A 2 16.78 -20.41 11.16
C ALA A 2 15.83 -19.40 10.54
N LEU A 3 14.62 -19.32 11.06
CA LEU A 3 13.63 -18.40 10.51
C LEU A 3 14.06 -16.96 10.56
N ALA A 4 14.84 -16.60 11.58
CA ALA A 4 15.30 -15.24 11.70
C ALA A 4 16.28 -14.86 10.61
N MET A 5 16.84 -15.86 9.95
CA MET A 5 17.84 -15.62 8.93
C MET A 5 17.29 -15.50 7.54
N GLU A 6 16.03 -15.82 7.37
CA GLU A 6 15.43 -15.84 6.03
C GLU A 6 14.53 -14.65 5.83
N PRO A 7 14.59 -14.03 4.66
CA PRO A 7 13.67 -12.94 4.38
C PRO A 7 12.26 -13.46 4.37
N GLN A 8 11.38 -12.71 4.98
CA GLN A 8 9.97 -13.06 5.02
C GLN A 8 9.18 -12.03 4.27
N VAL A 9 8.27 -12.49 3.44
CA VAL A 9 7.38 -11.63 2.69
C VAL A 9 5.96 -11.95 3.12
N MET A 10 5.25 -10.95 3.56
CA MET A 10 3.84 -11.11 3.93
C MET A 10 2.97 -10.46 2.89
N LEU A 11 1.91 -11.16 2.50
CA LEU A 11 0.96 -10.66 1.53
C LEU A 11 -0.36 -10.34 2.23
N PHE A 12 -0.81 -9.10 2.06
CA PHE A 12 -2.09 -8.66 2.58
C PHE A 12 -2.96 -8.25 1.40
N ASP A 13 -4.13 -8.86 1.27
CA ASP A 13 -5.02 -8.59 0.16
C ASP A 13 -6.28 -7.93 0.70
N GLU A 14 -6.40 -6.61 0.52
CA GLU A 14 -7.52 -5.83 1.00
C GLU A 14 -7.83 -6.10 2.47
N PRO A 15 -6.85 -5.93 3.35
CA PRO A 15 -7.02 -6.36 4.73
C PRO A 15 -8.10 -5.61 5.48
N THR A 16 -8.55 -4.47 4.97
CA THR A 16 -9.54 -3.66 5.66
C THR A 16 -10.90 -3.66 4.98
N SER A 17 -11.10 -4.44 3.93
CA SER A 17 -12.27 -4.28 3.07
C SER A 17 -13.60 -4.62 3.75
N ALA A 18 -13.58 -5.47 4.77
CA ALA A 18 -14.80 -5.90 5.44
C ALA A 18 -14.90 -5.42 6.88
N LEU A 19 -14.07 -4.45 7.26
CA LEU A 19 -14.01 -4.00 8.64
C LEU A 19 -14.69 -2.65 8.82
N ASP A 20 -15.16 -2.40 10.06
CA ASP A 20 -15.68 -1.08 10.36
C ASP A 20 -14.52 -0.10 10.61
N PRO A 21 -14.80 1.21 10.68
CA PRO A 21 -13.73 2.21 10.75
C PRO A 21 -12.77 2.05 11.92
N GLU A 22 -13.27 1.62 13.07
CA GLU A 22 -12.38 1.45 14.22
C GLU A 22 -11.43 0.29 14.03
N MET A 23 -11.93 -0.80 13.46
CA MET A 23 -11.10 -1.96 13.18
C MET A 23 -10.08 -1.66 12.10
N ILE A 24 -10.48 -0.88 11.12
CA ILE A 24 -9.56 -0.49 10.04
C ILE A 24 -8.35 0.21 10.62
N LYS A 25 -8.58 1.16 11.53
CA LYS A 25 -7.47 1.89 12.12
C LYS A 25 -6.52 0.97 12.87
N GLU A 26 -7.07 0.03 13.63
CA GLU A 26 -6.23 -0.89 14.39
C GLU A 26 -5.39 -1.78 13.49
N VAL A 27 -5.99 -2.30 12.43
CA VAL A 27 -5.26 -3.14 11.50
C VAL A 27 -4.14 -2.37 10.80
N LEU A 28 -4.45 -1.14 10.37
CA LEU A 28 -3.44 -0.35 9.68
C LEU A 28 -2.31 0.04 10.61
N ASP A 29 -2.61 0.31 11.88
CA ASP A 29 -1.56 0.64 12.85
C ASP A 29 -0.61 -0.54 13.05
N VAL A 30 -1.15 -1.76 13.11
CA VAL A 30 -0.31 -2.94 13.23
C VAL A 30 0.58 -3.08 11.99
N MET A 31 0.03 -2.84 10.81
CA MET A 31 0.81 -2.97 9.58
C MET A 31 1.90 -1.90 9.50
N ILE A 32 1.61 -0.71 10.00
CA ILE A 32 2.63 0.35 10.05
C ILE A 32 3.77 -0.08 10.97
N ASP A 33 3.44 -0.67 12.12
CA ASP A 33 4.46 -1.14 13.04
C ASP A 33 5.32 -2.22 12.41
N LEU A 34 4.71 -3.16 11.70
CA LEU A 34 5.45 -4.22 11.02
C LEU A 34 6.40 -3.66 9.97
N ALA A 35 5.92 -2.67 9.22
CA ALA A 35 6.76 -2.02 8.21
C ALA A 35 7.95 -1.34 8.86
N GLY A 36 7.74 -0.73 10.02
CA GLY A 36 8.80 -0.07 10.76
C GLY A 36 9.85 -1.03 11.28
N GLU A 37 9.49 -2.30 11.42
CA GLU A 37 10.43 -3.32 11.86
C GLU A 37 11.22 -3.92 10.70
N GLY A 38 11.02 -3.42 9.51
CA GLY A 38 11.80 -3.87 8.36
C GLY A 38 11.21 -5.07 7.64
N MET A 39 9.98 -5.43 7.95
CA MET A 39 9.34 -6.55 7.28
C MET A 39 8.99 -6.20 5.85
N THR A 40 9.25 -7.13 4.93
CA THR A 40 8.86 -6.96 3.55
C THR A 40 7.39 -7.34 3.40
N MET A 41 6.59 -6.42 2.85
CA MET A 41 5.16 -6.64 2.71
C MET A 41 4.69 -6.24 1.33
N ILE A 42 3.77 -7.03 0.79
CA ILE A 42 3.04 -6.68 -0.42
C ILE A 42 1.60 -6.47 0.02
N VAL A 43 1.07 -5.29 -0.22
CA VAL A 43 -0.27 -4.94 0.26
C VAL A 43 -1.12 -4.49 -0.92
N VAL A 44 -2.24 -5.18 -1.13
CA VAL A 44 -3.24 -4.76 -2.12
C VAL A 44 -4.31 -4.01 -1.36
N THR A 45 -4.47 -2.72 -1.65
CA THR A 45 -5.35 -1.92 -0.83
C THR A 45 -5.83 -0.68 -1.58
N HIS A 46 -6.98 -0.17 -1.16
CA HIS A 46 -7.48 1.13 -1.59
C HIS A 46 -7.24 2.20 -0.52
N GLU A 47 -6.57 1.84 0.56
CA GLU A 47 -6.30 2.79 1.65
C GLU A 47 -5.09 3.62 1.30
N MET A 48 -5.32 4.70 0.60
CA MET A 48 -4.24 5.51 0.07
C MET A 48 -3.48 6.27 1.16
N GLY A 49 -4.15 6.63 2.24
CA GLY A 49 -3.45 7.25 3.36
C GLY A 49 -2.39 6.34 3.96
N PHE A 50 -2.73 5.07 4.10
CA PHE A 50 -1.78 4.08 4.58
C PHE A 50 -0.64 3.89 3.58
N ALA A 51 -0.98 3.73 2.30
CA ALA A 51 0.04 3.51 1.27
C ALA A 51 1.01 4.68 1.21
N ARG A 52 0.49 5.90 1.29
CA ARG A 52 1.32 7.09 1.25
C ARG A 52 2.30 7.13 2.41
N LYS A 53 1.87 6.63 3.57
CA LYS A 53 2.66 6.71 4.78
C LYS A 53 3.79 5.69 4.82
N VAL A 54 3.56 4.49 4.30
CA VAL A 54 4.51 3.38 4.51
C VAL A 54 5.09 2.77 3.26
N ALA A 55 4.51 2.99 2.10
CA ALA A 55 4.96 2.27 0.91
C ALA A 55 6.29 2.82 0.40
N HIS A 56 7.20 1.92 0.09
CA HIS A 56 8.44 2.29 -0.59
C HIS A 56 8.21 2.35 -2.09
N GLU A 57 7.40 1.43 -2.59
CA GLU A 57 7.07 1.39 -4.01
C GLU A 57 5.58 1.14 -4.16
N ILE A 58 4.98 1.82 -5.13
CA ILE A 58 3.56 1.67 -5.40
C ILE A 58 3.37 1.24 -6.83
N VAL A 59 2.46 0.27 -7.02
CA VAL A 59 2.12 -0.23 -8.33
C VAL A 59 0.61 -0.06 -8.49
N PHE A 60 0.22 0.76 -9.45
CA PHE A 60 -1.18 0.99 -9.76
C PHE A 60 -1.59 0.05 -10.89
N MET A 61 -2.59 -0.77 -10.64
CA MET A 61 -3.04 -1.76 -11.60
C MET A 61 -4.48 -1.53 -11.97
N ASP A 62 -4.81 -1.84 -13.21
CA ASP A 62 -6.17 -1.75 -13.70
C ASP A 62 -6.37 -2.82 -14.76
N LYS A 63 -7.45 -3.57 -14.63
CA LYS A 63 -7.82 -4.62 -15.60
C LYS A 63 -6.67 -5.59 -15.85
N GLY A 64 -5.99 -5.97 -14.77
CA GLY A 64 -4.91 -6.95 -14.84
C GLY A 64 -3.60 -6.43 -15.41
N ARG A 65 -3.49 -5.13 -15.60
CA ARG A 65 -2.28 -4.52 -16.15
C ARG A 65 -1.72 -3.49 -15.22
N ILE A 66 -0.41 -3.34 -15.26
CA ILE A 66 0.26 -2.29 -14.51
C ILE A 66 0.11 -0.98 -15.28
N VAL A 67 -0.51 0.00 -14.65
CA VAL A 67 -0.70 1.31 -15.26
C VAL A 67 0.48 2.22 -14.95
N GLU A 68 0.92 2.20 -13.70
CA GLU A 68 2.03 3.05 -13.30
C GLU A 68 2.72 2.45 -12.09
N LYS A 69 4.02 2.68 -11.98
CA LYS A 69 4.82 2.20 -10.89
C LYS A 69 5.80 3.29 -10.49
N GLY A 70 6.02 3.45 -9.20
CA GLY A 70 6.97 4.46 -8.73
C GLY A 70 7.15 4.39 -7.24
N THR A 71 8.02 5.26 -6.73
CA THR A 71 8.17 5.39 -5.29
C THR A 71 6.90 5.99 -4.73
N GLY A 72 6.71 5.84 -3.40
CA GLY A 72 5.55 6.46 -2.77
C GLY A 72 5.50 7.96 -3.02
N HIS A 73 6.66 8.62 -2.91
CA HIS A 73 6.72 10.06 -3.13
C HIS A 73 6.32 10.44 -4.56
N ASP A 74 6.91 9.76 -5.54
CA ASP A 74 6.65 10.10 -6.94
C ASP A 74 5.23 9.76 -7.35
N PHE A 75 4.71 8.62 -6.87
CA PHE A 75 3.37 8.20 -7.25
C PHE A 75 2.32 9.24 -6.81
N PHE A 76 2.44 9.73 -5.59
CA PHE A 76 1.44 10.66 -5.06
C PHE A 76 1.66 12.10 -5.47
N ASN A 77 2.90 12.50 -5.66
CA ASN A 77 3.21 13.90 -5.93
C ASN A 77 3.46 14.19 -7.40
N HIS A 78 3.90 13.18 -8.16
CA HIS A 78 4.24 13.37 -9.56
C HIS A 78 3.72 12.22 -10.42
N PRO A 79 2.41 11.92 -10.36
CA PRO A 79 1.88 10.83 -11.17
C PRO A 79 2.03 11.15 -12.66
N GLN A 80 2.51 10.19 -13.41
CA GLN A 80 2.83 10.38 -14.83
C GLN A 80 1.70 9.98 -15.75
N ASN A 81 0.90 8.99 -15.34
CA ASN A 81 -0.17 8.47 -16.18
C ASN A 81 -1.47 9.22 -15.87
N GLU A 82 -2.20 9.56 -16.91
CA GLU A 82 -3.45 10.29 -16.75
C GLU A 82 -4.46 9.51 -15.90
N ARG A 83 -4.50 8.20 -16.05
CA ARG A 83 -5.41 7.39 -15.26
C ARG A 83 -5.05 7.42 -13.78
N THR A 84 -3.75 7.46 -13.47
CA THR A 84 -3.28 7.58 -12.10
C THR A 84 -3.73 8.91 -11.51
N ARG A 85 -3.56 9.97 -12.27
CA ARG A 85 -3.97 11.30 -11.81
C ARG A 85 -5.48 11.34 -11.54
N HIS A 86 -6.25 10.73 -12.43
CA HIS A 86 -7.71 10.71 -12.27
C HIS A 86 -8.09 9.91 -11.02
N PHE A 87 -7.47 8.74 -10.85
CA PHE A 87 -7.73 7.89 -9.69
C PHE A 87 -7.43 8.63 -8.38
N LEU A 88 -6.26 9.26 -8.31
CA LEU A 88 -5.86 9.95 -7.08
C LEU A 88 -6.74 11.17 -6.81
N SER A 89 -7.17 11.86 -7.85
CA SER A 89 -8.00 13.03 -7.66
C SER A 89 -9.35 12.66 -7.06
N ARG A 90 -9.83 11.46 -7.32
CA ARG A 90 -11.12 11.01 -6.78
C ARG A 90 -11.00 10.51 -5.35
N ILE A 91 -9.86 9.99 -4.99
CA ILE A 91 -9.69 9.36 -3.68
C ILE A 91 -9.17 10.35 -2.65
N LEU A 92 -8.31 11.28 -3.06
CA LEU A 92 -7.64 12.18 -2.14
C LEU A 92 -8.30 13.53 -2.00
N ILE A 93 -9.53 13.65 -2.46
CA ILE A 93 -10.26 14.92 -2.33
C ILE A 93 -10.53 15.22 -0.87
#